data_b902438ba198f2e872b4e19a0e8219d4
#
_entry.id   b902438ba198f2e872b4e19a0e8219d4
#
_cell.length_a   1.000
_cell.length_b   1.000
_cell.length_c   1.000
_cell.angle_alpha   90.00
_cell.angle_beta   90.00
_cell.angle_gamma   90.00
#
_symmetry.space_group_name_H-M   'P 1'
#
loop_
_entity.id
_entity.type
_entity.pdbx_description
1 polymer ?
#
loop_
_entity_poly.entity_id
_entity_poly.type
_entity_poly.pdbx_seq_one_letter_code
_entity_poly.pdbx_strand_id
1 'polypeptide(L)'
;SHYIAGPGRLVRQVRDLLLARGIKRISGRLLLDMAGFPPPYYSEHWPDEDLDHYYAVPVSGFSLADNYADLYLYDEGEGLGVDLQLAGLPLPYQKEFSRGATNRLNLSLHPKLHSLMLAGSVRAGRQGVYLRQPLSDPPAFAAHWLSEGLRGYGIPLDKAPQVVYGAEPMRGLDTIGFYRSLAADTLARITNFRSANGYAEALAYVLNEPQDRASGQPVAMRRFWQERLGLTDASFFPQDGSGLSPTGGLTSEALTRILADLWANPKVRRPFLASLPRAGVEGTVRSLDVPSEITAYLKSGSMRGVRGYAGYVQRDEKWYSVVYIANGSIVPEDVRSTFTRLLTGLFTDRSMASPRVVKASSPVESSFSEKKVTRPSTKRRGKSRR
;
A
#
# COMPACT_ATOMS: atom_id res chain seq x y z
N SER A 1 -14.73 10.18 -5.61
CA SER A 1 -14.30 9.22 -4.60
C SER A 1 -13.77 7.97 -5.29
N HIS A 2 -12.49 7.70 -5.17
CA HIS A 2 -11.80 6.60 -5.87
C HIS A 2 -11.53 5.41 -4.95
N TYR A 3 -12.43 5.15 -4.01
CA TYR A 3 -12.32 3.97 -3.15
C TYR A 3 -12.73 2.74 -3.96
N ILE A 4 -11.80 1.90 -4.29
CA ILE A 4 -11.92 0.80 -5.26
C ILE A 4 -12.84 -0.33 -4.81
N ALA A 5 -13.09 -0.46 -3.54
CA ALA A 5 -14.28 -1.09 -2.98
C ALA A 5 -14.71 -0.18 -1.85
N GLY A 6 -15.68 0.69 -2.11
CA GLY A 6 -16.17 1.57 -1.06
C GLY A 6 -16.49 0.71 0.17
N PRO A 7 -16.09 1.14 1.35
CA PRO A 7 -16.37 0.41 2.59
C PRO A 7 -17.83 -0.04 2.68
N GLY A 8 -18.78 0.75 2.16
CA GLY A 8 -20.19 0.35 2.06
C GLY A 8 -20.46 -0.91 1.25
N ARG A 9 -19.59 -1.31 0.30
CA ARG A 9 -19.75 -2.57 -0.42
C ARG A 9 -19.47 -3.76 0.49
N LEU A 10 -18.45 -3.69 1.33
CA LEU A 10 -18.14 -4.75 2.29
C LEU A 10 -19.28 -4.95 3.28
N VAL A 11 -19.78 -3.87 3.89
CA VAL A 11 -20.90 -3.95 4.84
C VAL A 11 -22.13 -4.58 4.19
N ARG A 12 -22.49 -4.16 2.98
CA ARG A 12 -23.62 -4.73 2.24
C ARG A 12 -23.41 -6.22 1.97
N GLN A 13 -22.22 -6.61 1.54
CA GLN A 13 -21.93 -8.02 1.27
C GLN A 13 -22.01 -8.88 2.55
N VAL A 14 -21.48 -8.41 3.67
CA VAL A 14 -21.57 -9.11 4.95
C VAL A 14 -23.02 -9.21 5.39
N ARG A 15 -23.80 -8.11 5.30
CA ARG A 15 -25.24 -8.12 5.58
C ARG A 15 -25.96 -9.18 4.75
N ASP A 16 -25.75 -9.20 3.44
CA ASP A 16 -26.43 -10.11 2.53
C ASP A 16 -26.11 -11.57 2.84
N LEU A 17 -24.86 -11.87 3.19
CA LEU A 17 -24.44 -13.19 3.63
C LEU A 17 -25.11 -13.63 4.95
N LEU A 18 -25.28 -12.70 5.90
CA LEU A 18 -25.98 -12.96 7.16
C LEU A 18 -27.47 -13.19 6.92
N LEU A 19 -28.12 -12.30 6.16
CA LEU A 19 -29.55 -12.41 5.86
C LEU A 19 -29.89 -13.67 5.06
N ALA A 20 -29.03 -14.09 4.13
CA ALA A 20 -29.20 -15.34 3.39
C ALA A 20 -29.22 -16.59 4.29
N ARG A 21 -28.71 -16.48 5.53
CA ARG A 21 -28.74 -17.52 6.56
C ARG A 21 -29.79 -17.30 7.64
N GLY A 22 -30.67 -16.34 7.44
CA GLY A 22 -31.71 -15.98 8.40
C GLY A 22 -31.17 -15.23 9.64
N ILE A 23 -29.91 -14.79 9.63
CA ILE A 23 -29.29 -14.08 10.76
C ILE A 23 -29.69 -12.61 10.68
N LYS A 24 -30.56 -12.18 11.58
CA LYS A 24 -31.06 -10.80 11.69
C LYS A 24 -30.49 -10.04 12.89
N ARG A 25 -29.71 -10.69 13.74
CA ARG A 25 -29.08 -10.14 14.94
C ARG A 25 -27.82 -10.92 15.26
N ILE A 26 -26.81 -10.28 15.76
CA ILE A 26 -25.60 -10.91 16.28
C ILE A 26 -25.63 -10.80 17.80
N SER A 27 -26.03 -11.88 18.47
CA SER A 27 -26.12 -11.95 19.95
C SER A 27 -24.75 -12.03 20.61
N GLY A 28 -23.75 -12.43 19.86
CA GLY A 28 -22.36 -12.48 20.28
C GLY A 28 -21.60 -11.19 19.97
N ARG A 29 -20.33 -11.36 19.58
CA ARG A 29 -19.39 -10.30 19.27
C ARG A 29 -18.87 -10.48 17.85
N LEU A 30 -18.67 -9.37 17.15
CA LEU A 30 -17.90 -9.35 15.91
C LEU A 30 -16.42 -9.41 16.29
N LEU A 31 -15.71 -10.42 15.84
CA LEU A 31 -14.28 -10.56 16.00
C LEU A 31 -13.59 -10.27 14.66
N LEU A 32 -12.63 -9.36 14.66
CA LEU A 32 -11.70 -9.16 13.55
C LEU A 32 -10.39 -9.85 13.91
N ASP A 33 -10.14 -11.00 13.28
CA ASP A 33 -8.92 -11.78 13.51
C ASP A 33 -7.80 -11.28 12.60
N MET A 34 -6.75 -10.77 13.24
CA MET A 34 -5.56 -10.23 12.60
C MET A 34 -4.34 -11.14 12.76
N ALA A 35 -4.52 -12.42 13.12
CA ALA A 35 -3.42 -13.37 13.31
C ALA A 35 -2.52 -13.51 12.08
N GLY A 36 -3.11 -13.42 10.87
CA GLY A 36 -2.35 -13.45 9.61
C GLY A 36 -1.61 -12.16 9.27
N PHE A 37 -1.84 -11.09 10.04
CA PHE A 37 -1.24 -9.78 9.81
C PHE A 37 -1.05 -9.04 11.16
N PRO A 38 -0.19 -9.58 12.04
CA PRO A 38 0.03 -8.98 13.35
C PRO A 38 0.77 -7.63 13.25
N PRO A 39 0.68 -6.78 14.28
CA PRO A 39 1.52 -5.59 14.38
C PRO A 39 3.02 -5.98 14.44
N PRO A 40 3.95 -5.05 14.15
CA PRO A 40 3.73 -3.62 13.96
C PRO A 40 3.12 -3.27 12.60
N TYR A 41 2.31 -2.20 12.56
CA TYR A 41 1.68 -1.72 11.32
C TYR A 41 2.49 -0.65 10.59
N TYR A 42 3.58 -0.21 11.17
CA TYR A 42 4.56 0.71 10.59
C TYR A 42 5.89 -0.01 10.46
N SER A 43 6.67 0.34 9.44
CA SER A 43 8.07 -0.07 9.39
C SER A 43 8.85 0.66 10.48
N GLU A 44 9.66 -0.06 11.24
CA GLU A 44 10.57 0.51 12.25
C GLU A 44 11.66 1.40 11.63
N HIS A 45 11.81 1.35 10.31
CA HIS A 45 12.79 2.13 9.57
C HIS A 45 12.21 3.44 9.01
N TRP A 46 10.94 3.73 9.26
CA TRP A 46 10.33 4.99 8.87
C TRP A 46 10.68 6.10 9.87
N PRO A 47 10.93 7.34 9.39
CA PRO A 47 11.13 8.47 10.29
C PRO A 47 9.89 8.75 11.13
N ASP A 48 10.06 9.03 12.42
CA ASP A 48 8.94 9.33 13.33
C ASP A 48 8.16 10.57 12.87
N GLU A 49 8.85 11.54 12.27
CA GLU A 49 8.25 12.76 11.74
C GLU A 49 7.30 12.51 10.55
N ASP A 50 7.42 11.36 9.88
CA ASP A 50 6.57 10.99 8.75
C ASP A 50 5.28 10.28 9.18
N LEU A 51 5.21 9.72 10.39
CA LEU A 51 4.09 8.88 10.84
C LEU A 51 2.75 9.61 10.95
N ASP A 52 2.78 10.93 11.09
CA ASP A 52 1.58 11.80 11.07
C ASP A 52 1.10 12.13 9.65
N HIS A 53 1.80 11.67 8.62
CA HIS A 53 1.47 11.99 7.24
C HIS A 53 0.74 10.84 6.53
N TYR A 54 -0.19 11.21 5.64
CA TYR A 54 -1.01 10.25 4.86
C TYR A 54 -0.20 9.27 4.00
N TYR A 55 1.04 9.57 3.69
CA TYR A 55 1.92 8.68 2.92
C TYR A 55 2.64 7.64 3.79
N ALA A 56 2.59 7.78 5.12
CA ALA A 56 3.11 6.83 6.09
C ALA A 56 1.97 6.17 6.89
N VAL A 57 0.89 5.80 6.21
CA VAL A 57 -0.25 5.15 6.85
C VAL A 57 0.12 3.78 7.41
N PRO A 58 -0.43 3.40 8.57
CA PRO A 58 -0.25 2.06 9.10
C PRO A 58 -0.85 1.02 8.15
N VAL A 59 -0.16 -0.10 8.00
CA VAL A 59 -0.54 -1.17 7.07
C VAL A 59 -1.05 -2.37 7.85
N SER A 60 -2.24 -2.81 7.56
CA SER A 60 -2.86 -3.97 8.19
C SER A 60 -3.53 -4.86 7.17
N GLY A 61 -3.81 -6.11 7.55
CA GLY A 61 -4.52 -7.05 6.69
C GLY A 61 -5.96 -6.65 6.38
N PHE A 62 -6.48 -5.66 7.11
CA PHE A 62 -7.81 -5.11 6.90
C PHE A 62 -7.74 -3.58 6.78
N SER A 63 -7.56 -3.11 5.55
CA SER A 63 -7.45 -1.67 5.25
C SER A 63 -8.77 -1.12 4.73
N LEU A 64 -9.24 -0.06 5.36
CA LEU A 64 -10.41 0.72 4.94
C LEU A 64 -10.01 2.15 4.58
N ALA A 65 -10.60 2.69 3.52
CA ALA A 65 -10.39 4.09 3.13
C ALA A 65 -8.89 4.46 3.03
N ASP A 66 -8.07 3.55 2.49
CA ASP A 66 -6.61 3.69 2.41
C ASP A 66 -5.93 3.95 3.77
N ASN A 67 -6.61 3.62 4.90
CA ASN A 67 -6.18 3.84 6.29
C ASN A 67 -5.91 5.31 6.68
N TYR A 68 -6.56 6.25 6.01
CA TYR A 68 -6.59 7.66 6.42
C TYR A 68 -7.98 8.27 6.26
N ALA A 69 -8.23 9.35 7.01
CA ALA A 69 -9.41 10.19 6.87
C ALA A 69 -9.08 11.50 6.18
N ASP A 70 -10.02 11.99 5.38
CA ASP A 70 -9.98 13.33 4.82
C ASP A 70 -10.67 14.30 5.79
N LEU A 71 -9.96 15.34 6.20
CA LEU A 71 -10.40 16.35 7.18
C LEU A 71 -10.36 17.73 6.54
N TYR A 72 -11.47 18.44 6.62
CA TYR A 72 -11.48 19.86 6.34
C TYR A 72 -11.76 20.61 7.63
N LEU A 73 -10.82 21.43 8.05
CA LEU A 73 -10.85 22.22 9.28
C LEU A 73 -11.04 23.68 8.90
N TYR A 74 -12.04 24.32 9.47
CA TYR A 74 -12.38 25.70 9.16
C TYR A 74 -12.68 26.51 10.43
N ASP A 75 -12.59 27.82 10.33
CA ASP A 75 -12.84 28.75 11.42
C ASP A 75 -14.34 28.97 11.58
N GLU A 76 -14.90 28.63 12.74
CA GLU A 76 -16.30 28.90 13.12
C GLU A 76 -16.45 30.18 13.98
N GLY A 77 -15.38 31.00 14.10
CA GLY A 77 -15.37 32.19 14.93
C GLY A 77 -14.96 31.90 16.37
N GLU A 78 -15.79 31.25 17.16
CA GLU A 78 -15.48 30.87 18.56
C GLU A 78 -14.68 29.56 18.64
N GLY A 79 -14.55 28.81 17.53
CA GLY A 79 -13.87 27.50 17.48
C GLY A 79 -13.41 27.09 16.10
N LEU A 80 -13.00 25.83 16.01
CA LEU A 80 -12.66 25.19 14.75
C LEU A 80 -13.75 24.18 14.38
N GLY A 81 -14.36 24.36 13.21
CA GLY A 81 -15.26 23.38 12.60
C GLY A 81 -14.48 22.27 11.94
N VAL A 82 -15.07 21.09 11.86
CA VAL A 82 -14.50 19.90 11.23
C VAL A 82 -15.52 19.28 10.30
N ASP A 83 -15.16 19.16 9.04
CA ASP A 83 -15.81 18.24 8.11
C ASP A 83 -14.91 17.01 7.97
N LEU A 84 -15.39 15.87 8.52
CA LEU A 84 -14.71 14.60 8.51
C LEU A 84 -15.31 13.71 7.42
N GLN A 85 -14.55 13.43 6.39
CA GLN A 85 -14.97 12.53 5.33
C GLN A 85 -14.29 11.16 5.49
N LEU A 86 -15.07 10.19 5.96
CA LEU A 86 -14.63 8.85 6.13
C LEU A 86 -15.58 7.89 5.44
N ALA A 87 -15.24 7.52 4.23
CA ALA A 87 -15.89 6.44 3.51
C ALA A 87 -17.42 6.49 3.44
N GLY A 88 -17.99 7.69 3.59
CA GLY A 88 -19.44 7.92 3.43
C GLY A 88 -20.32 7.42 4.57
N LEU A 89 -19.74 7.05 5.73
CA LEU A 89 -20.51 6.80 6.94
C LEU A 89 -20.33 7.94 7.94
N PRO A 90 -21.42 8.50 8.49
CA PRO A 90 -21.35 9.44 9.59
C PRO A 90 -20.93 8.67 10.85
N LEU A 91 -19.65 8.75 11.20
CA LEU A 91 -19.20 8.27 12.50
C LEU A 91 -19.26 9.43 13.50
N PRO A 92 -19.78 9.21 14.69
CA PRO A 92 -19.70 10.21 15.74
C PRO A 92 -18.23 10.48 16.06
N TYR A 93 -17.87 11.72 16.16
CA TYR A 93 -16.51 12.11 16.54
C TYR A 93 -16.54 13.12 17.69
N GLN A 94 -15.47 13.09 18.47
CA GLN A 94 -15.17 14.08 19.50
C GLN A 94 -13.94 14.85 19.10
N LYS A 95 -13.92 16.15 19.40
CA LYS A 95 -12.80 17.02 19.08
C LYS A 95 -12.12 17.53 20.36
N GLU A 96 -10.85 17.25 20.50
CA GLU A 96 -9.98 17.77 21.57
C GLU A 96 -8.75 18.41 20.93
N PHE A 97 -8.95 19.44 20.13
CA PHE A 97 -7.83 20.13 19.51
C PHE A 97 -7.89 21.63 19.72
N SER A 98 -6.70 22.24 19.70
CA SER A 98 -6.48 23.67 19.90
C SER A 98 -5.86 24.32 18.68
N ARG A 99 -5.93 25.66 18.62
CA ARG A 99 -5.15 26.43 17.65
C ARG A 99 -3.66 26.35 18.03
N GLY A 100 -2.82 26.06 17.05
CA GLY A 100 -1.36 25.93 17.22
C GLY A 100 -0.58 26.50 16.07
N ALA A 101 0.74 26.50 16.19
CA ALA A 101 1.65 26.96 15.13
C ALA A 101 1.81 25.93 14.00
N THR A 102 1.50 24.67 14.27
CA THR A 102 1.67 23.54 13.34
C THR A 102 0.45 22.66 13.32
N ASN A 103 0.26 21.93 12.21
CA ASN A 103 -0.76 20.90 12.13
C ASN A 103 -0.19 19.59 12.69
N ARG A 104 -0.61 19.23 13.90
CA ARG A 104 -0.30 17.96 14.55
C ARG A 104 -1.59 17.37 15.09
N LEU A 105 -2.26 16.60 14.26
CA LEU A 105 -3.50 15.94 14.61
C LEU A 105 -3.28 14.44 14.76
N ASN A 106 -4.05 13.84 15.62
CA ASN A 106 -4.15 12.40 15.78
C ASN A 106 -5.64 12.02 15.69
N LEU A 107 -5.95 11.06 14.83
CA LEU A 107 -7.26 10.47 14.71
C LEU A 107 -7.22 9.06 15.28
N SER A 108 -7.90 8.85 16.39
CA SER A 108 -7.96 7.56 17.10
C SER A 108 -9.41 7.17 17.38
N LEU A 109 -9.64 5.88 17.63
CA LEU A 109 -10.92 5.38 18.12
C LEU A 109 -10.92 5.43 19.65
N HIS A 110 -11.89 6.14 20.25
CA HIS A 110 -12.01 6.19 21.70
C HIS A 110 -12.48 4.83 22.23
N PRO A 111 -11.69 4.15 23.11
CA PRO A 111 -11.96 2.76 23.47
C PRO A 111 -13.26 2.56 24.24
N LYS A 112 -13.72 3.56 24.98
CA LYS A 112 -14.94 3.45 25.81
C LYS A 112 -16.19 4.01 25.10
N LEU A 113 -16.03 5.04 24.27
CA LEU A 113 -17.17 5.75 23.67
C LEU A 113 -17.50 5.25 22.27
N HIS A 114 -16.70 4.36 21.71
CA HIS A 114 -16.83 3.87 20.33
C HIS A 114 -17.03 5.01 19.31
N SER A 115 -16.38 6.14 19.57
CA SER A 115 -16.41 7.35 18.74
C SER A 115 -15.00 7.70 18.28
N LEU A 116 -14.90 8.38 17.14
CA LEU A 116 -13.62 8.92 16.70
C LEU A 116 -13.20 10.07 17.61
N MET A 117 -11.93 10.06 18.03
CA MET A 117 -11.30 11.15 18.74
C MET A 117 -10.34 11.85 17.79
N LEU A 118 -10.55 13.13 17.60
CA LEU A 118 -9.64 14.01 16.87
C LEU A 118 -8.97 14.94 17.88
N ALA A 119 -7.69 14.70 18.16
CA ALA A 119 -6.94 15.43 19.17
C ALA A 119 -5.68 16.08 18.58
N GLY A 120 -5.19 17.15 19.21
CA GLY A 120 -3.93 17.78 18.85
C GLY A 120 -3.97 19.28 18.63
N SER A 121 -3.15 19.79 17.68
CA SER A 121 -3.08 21.21 17.34
C SER A 121 -3.23 21.45 15.85
N VAL A 122 -3.85 22.58 15.49
CA VAL A 122 -4.10 22.96 14.10
C VAL A 122 -3.73 24.43 13.89
N ARG A 123 -2.99 24.67 12.83
CA ARG A 123 -2.77 26.00 12.28
C ARG A 123 -3.88 26.31 11.28
N ALA A 124 -5.06 26.70 11.76
CA ALA A 124 -6.15 27.11 10.88
C ALA A 124 -6.08 28.62 10.59
N GLY A 125 -6.15 28.94 9.32
CA GLY A 125 -6.40 30.31 8.84
C GLY A 125 -7.85 30.49 8.42
N ARG A 126 -8.23 31.71 8.00
CA ARG A 126 -9.60 32.01 7.51
C ARG A 126 -10.06 31.17 6.33
N GLN A 127 -9.15 30.58 5.56
CA GLN A 127 -9.47 29.78 4.37
C GLN A 127 -9.68 28.29 4.64
N GLY A 128 -9.60 27.87 5.90
CA GLY A 128 -9.64 26.45 6.25
C GLY A 128 -8.39 25.69 5.85
N VAL A 129 -8.28 24.44 6.32
CA VAL A 129 -7.15 23.53 6.05
C VAL A 129 -7.71 22.16 5.68
N TYR A 130 -7.27 21.64 4.56
CA TYR A 130 -7.53 20.26 4.16
C TYR A 130 -6.34 19.38 4.58
N LEU A 131 -6.63 18.34 5.34
CA LEU A 131 -5.63 17.40 5.86
C LEU A 131 -6.07 15.97 5.55
N ARG A 132 -5.09 15.09 5.42
CA ARG A 132 -5.28 13.64 5.44
C ARG A 132 -4.61 13.08 6.67
N GLN A 133 -5.42 12.52 7.55
CA GLN A 133 -4.95 12.00 8.82
C GLN A 133 -4.92 10.48 8.80
N PRO A 134 -3.75 9.83 9.03
CA PRO A 134 -3.69 8.39 9.22
C PRO A 134 -4.56 7.91 10.38
N LEU A 135 -5.14 6.73 10.23
CA LEU A 135 -5.84 6.05 11.32
C LEU A 135 -4.80 5.39 12.22
N SER A 136 -4.81 5.69 13.53
CA SER A 136 -3.82 5.14 14.46
C SER A 136 -3.94 3.62 14.65
N ASP A 137 -5.14 3.07 14.56
CA ASP A 137 -5.44 1.64 14.68
C ASP A 137 -6.45 1.21 13.61
N PRO A 138 -5.99 0.91 12.38
CA PRO A 138 -6.87 0.53 11.29
C PRO A 138 -7.76 -0.69 11.56
N PRO A 139 -7.29 -1.78 12.22
CA PRO A 139 -8.14 -2.90 12.56
C PRO A 139 -9.26 -2.56 13.54
N ALA A 140 -8.96 -1.83 14.61
CA ALA A 140 -9.98 -1.39 15.57
C ALA A 140 -11.01 -0.51 14.89
N PHE A 141 -10.56 0.42 14.05
CA PHE A 141 -11.40 1.25 13.23
C PHE A 141 -12.29 0.44 12.30
N ALA A 142 -11.72 -0.55 11.59
CA ALA A 142 -12.45 -1.42 10.67
C ALA A 142 -13.52 -2.25 11.38
N ALA A 143 -13.20 -2.81 12.55
CA ALA A 143 -14.14 -3.60 13.36
C ALA A 143 -15.32 -2.73 13.85
N HIS A 144 -15.04 -1.52 14.33
CA HIS A 144 -16.06 -0.57 14.74
C HIS A 144 -16.93 -0.15 13.55
N TRP A 145 -16.31 0.26 12.45
CA TRP A 145 -17.00 0.71 11.24
C TRP A 145 -17.91 -0.38 10.66
N LEU A 146 -17.45 -1.64 10.60
CA LEU A 146 -18.27 -2.77 10.14
C LEU A 146 -19.48 -3.00 11.07
N SER A 147 -19.27 -2.90 12.38
CA SER A 147 -20.30 -3.01 13.40
C SER A 147 -21.39 -1.94 13.23
N GLU A 148 -21.01 -0.67 13.11
CA GLU A 148 -21.95 0.44 12.91
C GLU A 148 -22.68 0.33 11.56
N GLY A 149 -21.96 -0.05 10.52
CA GLY A 149 -22.55 -0.28 9.21
C GLY A 149 -23.62 -1.39 9.23
N LEU A 150 -23.38 -2.50 9.94
CA LEU A 150 -24.37 -3.58 10.10
C LEU A 150 -25.58 -3.12 10.90
N ARG A 151 -25.40 -2.34 11.99
CA ARG A 151 -26.50 -1.72 12.74
C ARG A 151 -27.33 -0.81 11.86
N GLY A 152 -26.71 0.04 11.04
CA GLY A 152 -27.38 0.90 10.09
C GLY A 152 -28.21 0.14 9.05
N TYR A 153 -27.86 -1.11 8.77
CA TYR A 153 -28.65 -2.01 7.91
C TYR A 153 -29.63 -2.93 8.67
N GLY A 154 -29.89 -2.64 9.94
CA GLY A 154 -30.89 -3.36 10.75
C GLY A 154 -30.39 -4.71 11.31
N ILE A 155 -29.09 -4.93 11.37
CA ILE A 155 -28.49 -6.10 12.02
C ILE A 155 -27.76 -5.63 13.30
N PRO A 156 -28.45 -5.57 14.45
CA PRO A 156 -27.84 -5.12 15.71
C PRO A 156 -26.83 -6.15 16.23
N LEU A 157 -25.81 -5.64 16.90
CA LEU A 157 -24.84 -6.42 17.66
C LEU A 157 -25.02 -6.14 19.15
N ASP A 158 -25.07 -7.21 19.97
CA ASP A 158 -25.28 -7.09 21.42
C ASP A 158 -24.02 -6.69 22.17
N LYS A 159 -22.86 -7.01 21.61
CA LYS A 159 -21.55 -6.71 22.23
C LYS A 159 -20.69 -5.87 21.28
N ALA A 160 -19.82 -5.06 21.86
CA ALA A 160 -18.84 -4.30 21.11
C ALA A 160 -17.93 -5.21 20.26
N PRO A 161 -17.51 -4.78 19.07
CA PRO A 161 -16.55 -5.53 18.26
C PRO A 161 -15.21 -5.63 18.97
N GLN A 162 -14.40 -6.61 18.60
CA GLN A 162 -13.07 -6.83 19.14
C GLN A 162 -12.10 -7.22 18.04
N VAL A 163 -10.89 -6.68 18.10
CA VAL A 163 -9.75 -7.16 17.32
C VAL A 163 -8.99 -8.20 18.15
N VAL A 164 -8.60 -9.30 17.50
CA VAL A 164 -7.82 -10.38 18.12
C VAL A 164 -6.56 -10.66 17.29
N TYR A 165 -5.47 -10.98 17.99
CA TYR A 165 -4.17 -11.26 17.41
C TYR A 165 -3.68 -12.62 17.91
N GLY A 166 -3.37 -13.54 16.99
CA GLY A 166 -2.91 -14.87 17.36
C GLY A 166 -4.02 -15.70 18.00
N ALA A 167 -5.19 -15.69 17.41
CA ALA A 167 -6.32 -16.45 17.89
C ALA A 167 -6.00 -17.94 18.01
N GLU A 168 -6.43 -18.55 19.11
CA GLU A 168 -6.68 -19.98 19.16
C GLU A 168 -7.46 -20.37 17.90
N PRO A 169 -7.12 -21.49 17.23
CA PRO A 169 -7.86 -21.90 16.06
C PRO A 169 -9.34 -21.96 16.41
N MET A 170 -10.14 -21.09 15.79
CA MET A 170 -11.57 -21.01 16.01
C MET A 170 -12.19 -22.29 15.43
N ARG A 171 -12.23 -23.33 16.26
CA ARG A 171 -12.81 -24.64 15.88
C ARG A 171 -14.33 -24.53 15.85
N GLY A 172 -14.96 -25.23 14.91
CA GLY A 172 -16.41 -25.30 14.83
C GLY A 172 -17.09 -24.05 14.27
N LEU A 173 -16.37 -23.23 13.51
CA LEU A 173 -16.95 -22.10 12.80
C LEU A 173 -17.40 -22.50 11.39
N ASP A 174 -18.58 -22.00 10.99
CA ASP A 174 -19.06 -22.09 9.63
C ASP A 174 -18.58 -20.91 8.78
N THR A 175 -18.00 -21.19 7.62
CA THR A 175 -17.67 -20.15 6.65
C THR A 175 -18.94 -19.66 5.97
N ILE A 176 -19.29 -18.40 6.18
CA ILE A 176 -20.48 -17.80 5.55
C ILE A 176 -20.19 -17.15 4.20
N GLY A 177 -18.95 -16.86 3.90
CA GLY A 177 -18.56 -16.28 2.61
C GLY A 177 -17.12 -15.77 2.59
N PHE A 178 -16.76 -15.20 1.44
CA PHE A 178 -15.45 -14.64 1.19
C PHE A 178 -15.57 -13.24 0.60
N TYR A 179 -14.73 -12.33 1.08
CA TYR A 179 -14.51 -11.05 0.45
C TYR A 179 -13.16 -11.10 -0.28
N ARG A 180 -13.19 -10.84 -1.58
CA ARG A 180 -11.96 -10.80 -2.39
C ARG A 180 -11.52 -9.35 -2.58
N SER A 181 -10.25 -9.10 -2.32
CA SER A 181 -9.60 -7.83 -2.67
C SER A 181 -9.51 -7.67 -4.20
N LEU A 182 -8.99 -6.53 -4.62
CA LEU A 182 -8.67 -6.31 -6.02
C LEU A 182 -7.57 -7.26 -6.49
N ALA A 183 -7.52 -7.49 -7.80
CA ALA A 183 -6.44 -8.25 -8.42
C ALA A 183 -5.09 -7.54 -8.25
N ALA A 184 -4.00 -8.31 -8.20
CA ALA A 184 -2.66 -7.81 -7.92
C ALA A 184 -2.19 -6.76 -8.95
N ASP A 185 -2.54 -6.92 -10.22
CA ASP A 185 -2.24 -5.95 -11.30
C ASP A 185 -2.95 -4.60 -11.06
N THR A 186 -4.19 -4.64 -10.62
CA THR A 186 -4.96 -3.45 -10.24
C THR A 186 -4.34 -2.75 -9.03
N LEU A 187 -3.93 -3.51 -8.00
CA LEU A 187 -3.23 -2.97 -6.84
C LEU A 187 -1.89 -2.33 -7.23
N ALA A 188 -1.11 -3.01 -8.09
CA ALA A 188 0.14 -2.46 -8.62
C ALA A 188 -0.08 -1.16 -9.40
N ARG A 189 -1.15 -1.09 -10.23
CA ARG A 189 -1.50 0.13 -10.95
C ARG A 189 -1.84 1.28 -10.00
N ILE A 190 -2.63 1.06 -8.97
CA ILE A 190 -2.96 2.08 -7.97
C ILE A 190 -1.68 2.55 -7.27
N THR A 191 -0.85 1.60 -6.84
CA THR A 191 0.44 1.86 -6.21
C THR A 191 1.30 2.79 -7.05
N ASN A 192 1.47 2.48 -8.33
CA ASN A 192 2.35 3.24 -9.21
C ASN A 192 1.76 4.60 -9.63
N PHE A 193 0.46 4.65 -9.94
CA PHE A 193 -0.22 5.89 -10.37
C PHE A 193 -0.36 6.92 -9.25
N ARG A 194 -0.66 6.48 -8.04
CA ARG A 194 -0.90 7.35 -6.88
C ARG A 194 0.32 7.48 -5.97
N SER A 195 1.35 6.68 -6.19
CA SER A 195 2.48 6.51 -5.26
C SER A 195 1.97 6.14 -3.85
N ALA A 196 1.10 5.13 -3.79
CA ALA A 196 0.42 4.75 -2.56
C ALA A 196 1.30 3.80 -1.75
N ASN A 197 2.04 4.33 -0.77
CA ASN A 197 2.98 3.58 0.06
C ASN A 197 2.31 2.43 0.81
N GLY A 198 1.13 2.64 1.41
CA GLY A 198 0.41 1.60 2.12
C GLY A 198 0.08 0.37 1.27
N TYR A 199 -0.18 0.55 -0.04
CA TYR A 199 -0.39 -0.58 -0.95
C TYR A 199 0.91 -1.31 -1.26
N ALA A 200 2.02 -0.58 -1.43
CA ALA A 200 3.34 -1.18 -1.66
C ALA A 200 3.78 -2.01 -0.45
N GLU A 201 3.60 -1.48 0.76
CA GLU A 201 3.86 -2.20 2.01
C GLU A 201 3.00 -3.45 2.15
N ALA A 202 1.69 -3.34 1.91
CA ALA A 202 0.79 -4.49 2.00
C ALA A 202 1.17 -5.59 1.00
N LEU A 203 1.55 -5.22 -0.23
CA LEU A 203 2.03 -6.18 -1.22
C LEU A 203 3.33 -6.85 -0.78
N ALA A 204 4.30 -6.08 -0.27
CA ALA A 204 5.56 -6.62 0.24
C ALA A 204 5.32 -7.57 1.44
N TYR A 205 4.42 -7.18 2.35
CA TYR A 205 4.07 -8.00 3.51
C TYR A 205 3.46 -9.35 3.13
N VAL A 206 2.50 -9.38 2.19
CA VAL A 206 1.85 -10.64 1.80
C VAL A 206 2.75 -11.56 1.01
N LEU A 207 3.83 -11.05 0.41
CA LEU A 207 4.85 -11.87 -0.25
C LEU A 207 5.74 -12.59 0.76
N ASN A 208 5.90 -12.07 1.98
CA ASN A 208 6.69 -12.68 3.02
C ASN A 208 6.05 -13.98 3.53
N GLU A 209 6.89 -14.97 3.82
CA GLU A 209 6.48 -16.14 4.57
C GLU A 209 6.04 -15.73 6.00
N PRO A 210 5.12 -16.49 6.64
CA PRO A 210 4.58 -16.11 7.95
C PRO A 210 5.63 -15.76 9.00
N GLN A 211 6.74 -16.50 9.05
CA GLN A 211 7.84 -16.27 9.99
C GLN A 211 8.62 -14.96 9.72
N ASP A 212 8.63 -14.48 8.49
CA ASP A 212 9.36 -13.28 8.08
C ASP A 212 8.52 -11.99 8.27
N ARG A 213 7.20 -12.12 8.49
CA ARG A 213 6.27 -10.98 8.56
C ARG A 213 6.50 -10.08 9.75
N ALA A 214 6.92 -10.66 10.88
CA ALA A 214 7.16 -9.89 12.10
C ALA A 214 8.33 -8.90 11.98
N SER A 215 9.23 -9.09 10.99
CA SER A 215 10.33 -8.16 10.74
C SER A 215 9.88 -6.82 10.15
N GLY A 216 8.68 -6.76 9.56
CA GLY A 216 8.22 -5.60 8.79
C GLY A 216 9.02 -5.32 7.51
N GLN A 217 10.06 -6.11 7.22
CA GLN A 217 10.94 -5.94 6.06
C GLN A 217 10.45 -6.75 4.85
N PRO A 218 10.79 -6.35 3.62
CA PRO A 218 10.40 -7.07 2.42
C PRO A 218 11.36 -8.24 2.10
N VAL A 219 11.46 -9.19 3.04
CA VAL A 219 12.44 -10.31 3.00
C VAL A 219 12.28 -11.15 1.74
N ALA A 220 11.05 -11.52 1.39
CA ALA A 220 10.79 -12.34 0.20
C ALA A 220 11.17 -11.62 -1.10
N MET A 221 10.87 -10.31 -1.19
CA MET A 221 11.24 -9.50 -2.36
C MET A 221 12.77 -9.41 -2.50
N ARG A 222 13.48 -9.16 -1.38
CA ARG A 222 14.95 -9.10 -1.35
C ARG A 222 15.56 -10.42 -1.79
N ARG A 223 15.14 -11.54 -1.19
CA ARG A 223 15.58 -12.89 -1.54
C ARG A 223 15.33 -13.21 -3.01
N PHE A 224 14.14 -12.96 -3.51
CA PHE A 224 13.76 -13.21 -4.89
C PHE A 224 14.71 -12.55 -5.90
N TRP A 225 15.00 -11.26 -5.72
CA TRP A 225 15.86 -10.54 -6.66
C TRP A 225 17.35 -10.89 -6.50
N GLN A 226 17.79 -11.21 -5.28
CA GLN A 226 19.14 -11.71 -5.02
C GLN A 226 19.37 -13.04 -5.72
N GLU A 227 18.47 -14.00 -5.57
CA GLU A 227 18.56 -15.30 -6.21
C GLU A 227 18.42 -15.21 -7.74
N ARG A 228 17.46 -14.44 -8.22
CA ARG A 228 17.13 -14.36 -9.65
C ARG A 228 18.17 -13.60 -10.47
N LEU A 229 18.71 -12.54 -9.95
CA LEU A 229 19.64 -11.65 -10.67
C LEU A 229 21.04 -11.60 -10.06
N GLY A 230 21.31 -12.34 -9.00
CA GLY A 230 22.58 -12.27 -8.30
C GLY A 230 22.86 -10.87 -7.72
N LEU A 231 21.82 -10.17 -7.27
CA LEU A 231 21.99 -8.89 -6.60
C LEU A 231 22.57 -9.12 -5.21
N THR A 232 23.37 -8.19 -4.74
CA THR A 232 23.96 -8.21 -3.39
C THR A 232 23.39 -7.10 -2.54
N ASP A 233 23.58 -7.16 -1.23
CA ASP A 233 23.16 -6.10 -0.32
C ASP A 233 23.80 -4.74 -0.65
N ALA A 234 24.98 -4.72 -1.24
CA ALA A 234 25.61 -3.47 -1.71
C ALA A 234 24.86 -2.84 -2.89
N SER A 235 24.07 -3.61 -3.64
CA SER A 235 23.34 -3.13 -4.82
C SER A 235 21.83 -3.08 -4.64
N PHE A 236 21.27 -3.86 -3.71
CA PHE A 236 19.83 -3.97 -3.46
C PHE A 236 19.54 -4.35 -2.01
N PHE A 237 19.17 -3.35 -1.21
CA PHE A 237 18.93 -3.47 0.22
C PHE A 237 17.65 -2.73 0.63
N PRO A 238 16.47 -3.21 0.22
CA PRO A 238 15.22 -2.61 0.65
C PRO A 238 14.95 -2.88 2.13
N GLN A 239 14.53 -1.84 2.85
CA GLN A 239 14.13 -1.91 4.27
C GLN A 239 12.61 -1.94 4.45
N ASP A 240 11.88 -1.53 3.41
CA ASP A 240 10.43 -1.49 3.38
C ASP A 240 9.92 -1.77 1.96
N GLY A 241 8.62 -1.90 1.80
CA GLY A 241 8.00 -2.14 0.50
C GLY A 241 7.81 -0.89 -0.35
N SER A 242 7.77 0.28 0.27
CA SER A 242 7.44 1.56 -0.38
C SER A 242 8.64 2.39 -0.77
N GLY A 243 9.79 2.19 -0.12
CA GLY A 243 10.96 3.04 -0.25
C GLY A 243 10.85 4.34 0.55
N LEU A 244 10.02 4.40 1.58
CA LEU A 244 9.93 5.54 2.49
C LEU A 244 11.07 5.54 3.50
N SER A 245 11.64 4.38 3.83
CA SER A 245 12.80 4.24 4.70
C SER A 245 14.03 4.94 4.12
N PRO A 246 14.67 5.86 4.86
CA PRO A 246 15.91 6.52 4.43
C PRO A 246 17.12 5.58 4.51
N THR A 247 17.01 4.44 5.17
CA THR A 247 18.10 3.48 5.37
C THR A 247 18.11 2.35 4.34
N GLY A 248 17.06 2.22 3.53
CA GLY A 248 17.03 1.34 2.38
C GLY A 248 17.90 1.86 1.24
N GLY A 249 18.36 0.97 0.37
CA GLY A 249 19.21 1.35 -0.75
C GLY A 249 19.09 0.45 -1.96
N LEU A 250 19.23 1.05 -3.13
CA LEU A 250 19.38 0.33 -4.39
C LEU A 250 20.22 1.14 -5.39
N THR A 251 20.96 0.47 -6.24
CA THR A 251 21.69 1.10 -7.33
C THR A 251 20.80 1.25 -8.56
N SER A 252 21.07 2.27 -9.39
CA SER A 252 20.40 2.42 -10.68
C SER A 252 20.62 1.20 -11.59
N GLU A 253 21.79 0.57 -11.51
CA GLU A 253 22.09 -0.68 -12.22
C GLU A 253 21.18 -1.82 -11.78
N ALA A 254 21.05 -2.07 -10.46
CA ALA A 254 20.18 -3.12 -9.93
C ALA A 254 18.72 -2.91 -10.40
N LEU A 255 18.21 -1.69 -10.31
CA LEU A 255 16.85 -1.39 -10.76
C LEU A 255 16.68 -1.54 -12.28
N THR A 256 17.71 -1.18 -13.06
CA THR A 256 17.68 -1.38 -14.53
C THR A 256 17.66 -2.86 -14.87
N ARG A 257 18.40 -3.71 -14.14
CA ARG A 257 18.40 -5.17 -14.33
C ARG A 257 17.05 -5.77 -13.94
N ILE A 258 16.41 -5.31 -12.86
CA ILE A 258 15.06 -5.70 -12.47
C ILE A 258 14.07 -5.34 -13.58
N LEU A 259 14.10 -4.10 -14.10
CA LEU A 259 13.22 -3.69 -15.19
C LEU A 259 13.42 -4.50 -16.45
N ALA A 260 14.67 -4.81 -16.80
CA ALA A 260 14.98 -5.64 -17.97
C ALA A 260 14.44 -7.09 -17.82
N ASP A 261 14.53 -7.67 -16.63
CA ASP A 261 13.97 -8.99 -16.33
C ASP A 261 12.45 -9.02 -16.41
N LEU A 262 11.79 -8.01 -15.83
CA LEU A 262 10.33 -7.86 -15.93
C LEU A 262 9.88 -7.69 -17.40
N TRP A 263 10.65 -6.98 -18.21
CA TRP A 263 10.38 -6.81 -19.63
C TRP A 263 10.54 -8.13 -20.41
N ALA A 264 11.54 -8.93 -20.09
CA ALA A 264 11.80 -10.21 -20.72
C ALA A 264 10.70 -11.25 -20.45
N ASN A 265 9.92 -11.10 -19.37
CA ASN A 265 8.84 -12.02 -19.03
C ASN A 265 7.51 -11.60 -19.67
N PRO A 266 7.00 -12.32 -20.70
CA PRO A 266 5.77 -11.94 -21.41
C PRO A 266 4.52 -11.92 -20.53
N LYS A 267 4.48 -12.72 -19.47
CA LYS A 267 3.35 -12.81 -18.52
C LYS A 267 3.27 -11.58 -17.63
N VAL A 268 4.41 -10.94 -17.32
CA VAL A 268 4.52 -9.81 -16.41
C VAL A 268 4.62 -8.48 -17.16
N ARG A 269 5.31 -8.47 -18.29
CA ARG A 269 5.58 -7.25 -19.06
C ARG A 269 4.34 -6.37 -19.31
N ARG A 270 3.26 -6.96 -19.84
CA ARG A 270 2.05 -6.19 -20.16
C ARG A 270 1.37 -5.62 -18.93
N PRO A 271 1.03 -6.40 -17.88
CA PRO A 271 0.41 -5.86 -16.68
C PRO A 271 1.33 -4.88 -15.95
N PHE A 272 2.64 -5.11 -15.92
CA PHE A 272 3.58 -4.20 -15.28
C PHE A 272 3.66 -2.86 -16.03
N LEU A 273 3.81 -2.87 -17.37
CA LEU A 273 3.81 -1.65 -18.18
C LEU A 273 2.50 -0.88 -18.00
N ALA A 274 1.36 -1.56 -18.00
CA ALA A 274 0.04 -0.94 -17.79
C ALA A 274 -0.13 -0.38 -16.36
N SER A 275 0.68 -0.80 -15.41
CA SER A 275 0.69 -0.26 -14.06
C SER A 275 1.47 1.06 -13.93
N LEU A 276 2.32 1.41 -14.90
CA LEU A 276 3.10 2.64 -14.86
C LEU A 276 2.35 3.80 -15.52
N PRO A 277 2.31 4.98 -14.88
CA PRO A 277 1.70 6.15 -15.49
C PRO A 277 2.54 6.69 -16.66
N ARG A 278 1.86 7.19 -17.68
CA ARG A 278 2.47 7.84 -18.82
C ARG A 278 2.94 9.25 -18.42
N ALA A 279 4.23 9.50 -18.58
CA ALA A 279 4.84 10.80 -18.28
C ALA A 279 4.26 11.90 -19.19
N GLY A 280 4.10 13.10 -18.63
CA GLY A 280 3.45 14.23 -19.28
C GLY A 280 1.92 14.15 -19.35
N VAL A 281 1.30 13.02 -18.90
CA VAL A 281 -0.15 12.79 -19.06
C VAL A 281 -0.81 12.38 -17.76
N GLU A 282 -0.25 11.41 -17.02
CA GLU A 282 -0.95 10.71 -15.96
C GLU A 282 -0.15 10.63 -14.64
N GLY A 283 -0.88 10.38 -13.55
CA GLY A 283 -0.33 10.01 -12.25
C GLY A 283 0.66 11.04 -11.69
N THR A 284 1.67 10.57 -10.97
CA THR A 284 2.68 11.41 -10.32
C THR A 284 3.72 12.00 -11.28
N VAL A 285 3.72 11.57 -12.54
CA VAL A 285 4.63 12.05 -13.59
C VAL A 285 3.94 12.92 -14.66
N ARG A 286 2.69 13.32 -14.43
CA ARG A 286 1.88 14.12 -15.37
C ARG A 286 2.50 15.48 -15.72
N SER A 287 3.29 16.04 -14.81
CA SER A 287 3.95 17.33 -14.98
C SER A 287 5.39 17.22 -15.49
N LEU A 288 5.84 16.00 -15.84
CA LEU A 288 7.15 15.80 -16.44
C LEU A 288 7.08 16.15 -17.93
N ASP A 289 7.93 17.06 -18.35
CA ASP A 289 8.08 17.39 -19.75
C ASP A 289 8.84 16.27 -20.48
N VAL A 290 8.27 15.75 -21.55
CA VAL A 290 8.82 14.59 -22.29
C VAL A 290 8.87 14.97 -23.77
N PRO A 291 10.02 14.75 -24.46
CA PRO A 291 10.14 14.97 -25.88
C PRO A 291 9.04 14.24 -26.69
N SER A 292 8.54 14.90 -27.72
CA SER A 292 7.45 14.39 -28.57
C SER A 292 7.80 13.09 -29.30
N GLU A 293 9.08 12.83 -29.50
CA GLU A 293 9.63 11.67 -30.22
C GLU A 293 9.58 10.38 -29.40
N ILE A 294 9.28 10.48 -28.11
CA ILE A 294 9.23 9.32 -27.21
C ILE A 294 7.91 9.25 -26.45
N THR A 295 7.59 8.03 -26.00
CA THR A 295 6.59 7.80 -24.98
C THR A 295 7.26 7.17 -23.77
N ALA A 296 7.06 7.76 -22.58
CA ALA A 296 7.68 7.30 -21.35
C ALA A 296 6.63 6.84 -20.34
N TYR A 297 6.83 5.65 -19.77
CA TYR A 297 6.01 5.06 -18.70
C TYR A 297 6.88 4.93 -17.47
N LEU A 298 6.65 5.79 -16.48
CA LEU A 298 7.60 6.00 -15.39
C LEU A 298 6.92 6.02 -14.02
N LYS A 299 7.58 5.43 -13.03
CA LYS A 299 7.32 5.67 -11.62
C LYS A 299 8.27 6.72 -11.10
N SER A 300 7.75 7.71 -10.37
CA SER A 300 8.56 8.68 -9.63
C SER A 300 8.77 8.25 -8.18
N GLY A 301 9.93 8.59 -7.61
CA GLY A 301 10.23 8.50 -6.18
C GLY A 301 10.66 9.87 -5.66
N SER A 302 10.24 10.21 -4.44
CA SER A 302 10.63 11.47 -3.80
C SER A 302 10.60 11.32 -2.29
N MET A 303 11.72 11.60 -1.67
CA MET A 303 11.87 11.75 -0.23
C MET A 303 12.90 12.83 0.06
N ARG A 304 13.14 13.16 1.33
CA ARG A 304 14.16 14.15 1.71
C ARG A 304 15.53 13.72 1.17
N GLY A 305 16.14 14.58 0.35
CA GLY A 305 17.46 14.33 -0.23
C GLY A 305 17.51 13.29 -1.35
N VAL A 306 16.38 12.71 -1.77
CA VAL A 306 16.34 11.72 -2.85
C VAL A 306 15.19 11.98 -3.80
N ARG A 307 15.48 11.94 -5.09
CA ARG A 307 14.46 11.95 -6.14
C ARG A 307 14.86 11.05 -7.30
N GLY A 308 13.89 10.32 -7.86
CA GLY A 308 14.17 9.42 -8.96
C GLY A 308 12.99 9.16 -9.88
N TYR A 309 13.33 8.63 -11.05
CA TYR A 309 12.38 8.16 -12.06
C TYR A 309 12.88 6.82 -12.58
N ALA A 310 11.97 5.86 -12.72
CA ALA A 310 12.30 4.52 -13.23
C ALA A 310 11.14 3.95 -14.07
N GLY A 311 11.46 3.25 -15.13
CA GLY A 311 10.48 2.60 -16.00
C GLY A 311 10.97 2.40 -17.42
N TYR A 312 10.09 2.64 -18.37
CA TYR A 312 10.37 2.35 -19.78
C TYR A 312 10.12 3.55 -20.67
N VAL A 313 10.97 3.68 -21.68
CA VAL A 313 10.84 4.67 -22.75
C VAL A 313 10.71 3.93 -24.08
N GLN A 314 9.72 4.30 -24.85
CA GLN A 314 9.53 3.85 -26.23
C GLN A 314 9.95 4.98 -27.18
N ARG A 315 10.81 4.64 -28.14
CA ARG A 315 11.12 5.45 -29.30
C ARG A 315 10.94 4.58 -30.56
N ASP A 316 10.08 4.98 -31.45
CA ASP A 316 9.67 4.18 -32.59
C ASP A 316 9.17 2.80 -32.09
N GLU A 317 9.70 1.69 -32.61
CA GLU A 317 9.38 0.32 -32.17
C GLU A 317 10.30 -0.21 -31.05
N LYS A 318 11.28 0.59 -30.61
CA LYS A 318 12.28 0.18 -29.63
C LYS A 318 11.90 0.63 -28.22
N TRP A 319 12.17 -0.26 -27.26
CA TRP A 319 11.93 -0.01 -25.85
C TRP A 319 13.24 -0.03 -25.06
N TYR A 320 13.33 0.86 -24.09
CA TYR A 320 14.48 1.04 -23.25
C TYR A 320 14.05 1.08 -21.77
N SER A 321 14.80 0.41 -20.89
CA SER A 321 14.70 0.62 -19.46
C SER A 321 15.46 1.86 -19.07
N VAL A 322 14.84 2.74 -18.31
CA VAL A 322 15.44 4.00 -17.86
C VAL A 322 15.33 4.11 -16.35
N VAL A 323 16.45 4.42 -15.70
CA VAL A 323 16.52 4.70 -14.26
C VAL A 323 17.36 5.95 -14.06
N TYR A 324 16.82 6.89 -13.30
CA TYR A 324 17.50 8.10 -12.87
C TYR A 324 17.28 8.31 -11.38
N ILE A 325 18.34 8.43 -10.61
CA ILE A 325 18.30 8.66 -9.16
C ILE A 325 19.25 9.80 -8.83
N ALA A 326 18.74 10.82 -8.16
CA ALA A 326 19.52 11.93 -7.62
C ALA A 326 19.47 11.90 -6.09
N ASN A 327 20.63 11.98 -5.46
CA ASN A 327 20.80 11.97 -4.00
C ASN A 327 21.53 13.23 -3.54
N GLY A 328 21.28 13.66 -2.31
CA GLY A 328 21.98 14.76 -1.65
C GLY A 328 21.14 16.02 -1.48
N SER A 329 21.78 17.18 -1.44
CA SER A 329 21.09 18.46 -1.36
C SER A 329 20.53 18.83 -2.74
N ILE A 330 19.29 18.38 -3.01
CA ILE A 330 18.65 18.49 -4.32
C ILE A 330 17.50 19.50 -4.31
N VAL A 331 17.38 20.26 -5.39
CA VAL A 331 16.18 21.05 -5.70
C VAL A 331 15.30 20.21 -6.64
N PRO A 332 14.04 19.92 -6.28
CA PRO A 332 13.17 19.03 -7.06
C PRO A 332 12.99 19.45 -8.52
N GLU A 333 12.95 20.76 -8.80
CA GLU A 333 12.81 21.33 -10.15
C GLU A 333 14.07 21.09 -11.00
N ASP A 334 15.25 21.20 -10.41
CA ASP A 334 16.53 20.95 -11.09
C ASP A 334 16.67 19.48 -11.47
N VAL A 335 16.24 18.59 -10.60
CA VAL A 335 16.21 17.14 -10.88
C VAL A 335 15.26 16.83 -12.03
N ARG A 336 14.08 17.45 -12.05
CA ARG A 336 13.10 17.27 -13.12
C ARG A 336 13.65 17.77 -14.46
N SER A 337 14.16 19.00 -14.49
CA SER A 337 14.71 19.61 -15.70
C SER A 337 15.93 18.86 -16.22
N THR A 338 16.78 18.35 -15.31
CA THR A 338 17.95 17.54 -15.68
C THR A 338 17.52 16.21 -16.28
N PHE A 339 16.51 15.54 -15.69
CA PHE A 339 16.00 14.29 -16.27
C PHE A 339 15.37 14.51 -17.65
N THR A 340 14.58 15.57 -17.83
CA THR A 340 14.05 15.95 -19.16
C THR A 340 15.17 16.16 -20.18
N ARG A 341 16.23 16.91 -19.82
CA ARG A 341 17.40 17.12 -20.71
C ARG A 341 18.11 15.81 -21.05
N LEU A 342 18.25 14.90 -20.09
CA LEU A 342 18.82 13.58 -20.34
C LEU A 342 17.96 12.78 -21.33
N LEU A 343 16.64 12.77 -21.17
CA LEU A 343 15.73 12.11 -22.13
C LEU A 343 15.87 12.74 -23.53
N THR A 344 15.92 14.06 -23.62
CA THR A 344 16.13 14.77 -24.87
C THR A 344 17.46 14.36 -25.52
N GLY A 345 18.58 14.46 -24.79
CA GLY A 345 19.89 14.10 -25.32
C GLY A 345 20.01 12.65 -25.76
N LEU A 346 19.42 11.71 -25.00
CA LEU A 346 19.49 10.27 -25.31
C LEU A 346 18.58 9.84 -26.47
N PHE A 347 17.44 10.51 -26.66
CA PHE A 347 16.42 9.99 -27.55
C PHE A 347 16.08 10.91 -28.74
N THR A 348 16.46 12.19 -28.70
CA THR A 348 16.18 13.12 -29.81
C THR A 348 17.44 13.54 -30.57
N ASP A 349 18.61 13.56 -29.91
CA ASP A 349 19.87 13.91 -30.55
C ASP A 349 20.37 12.73 -31.42
N ARG A 350 20.39 12.94 -32.73
CA ARG A 350 20.85 11.95 -33.72
C ARG A 350 22.39 11.73 -33.68
N SER A 351 23.14 12.60 -32.99
CA SER A 351 24.59 12.50 -32.89
C SER A 351 25.08 11.56 -31.77
N MET A 352 24.23 11.21 -30.82
CA MET A 352 24.58 10.30 -29.74
C MET A 352 24.53 8.85 -30.20
N ALA A 353 25.65 8.14 -30.05
CA ALA A 353 25.74 6.71 -30.31
C ALA A 353 24.69 5.94 -29.49
N SER A 354 24.14 4.90 -30.08
CA SER A 354 23.10 4.06 -29.45
C SER A 354 23.44 3.74 -27.98
N PRO A 355 22.48 3.91 -27.04
CA PRO A 355 22.70 3.59 -25.63
C PRO A 355 23.26 2.16 -25.47
N ARG A 356 24.17 1.96 -24.53
CA ARG A 356 24.78 0.67 -24.26
C ARG A 356 23.71 -0.35 -23.93
N VAL A 357 23.48 -1.31 -24.82
CA VAL A 357 22.55 -2.40 -24.60
C VAL A 357 23.19 -3.38 -23.62
N VAL A 358 22.74 -3.35 -22.36
CA VAL A 358 23.05 -4.43 -21.42
C VAL A 358 22.18 -5.61 -21.85
N LYS A 359 22.77 -6.65 -22.44
CA LYS A 359 22.05 -7.89 -22.73
C LYS A 359 21.67 -8.51 -21.39
N ALA A 360 20.38 -8.79 -21.21
CA ALA A 360 19.93 -9.61 -20.08
C ALA A 360 20.70 -10.93 -20.12
N SER A 361 21.33 -11.31 -19.02
CA SER A 361 21.89 -12.65 -18.87
C SER A 361 20.79 -13.68 -19.09
N SER A 362 21.08 -14.72 -19.87
CA SER A 362 20.12 -15.80 -20.14
C SER A 362 19.52 -16.30 -18.82
N PRO A 363 18.21 -16.59 -18.78
CA PRO A 363 17.58 -17.10 -17.56
C PRO A 363 18.31 -18.35 -17.11
N VAL A 364 18.77 -18.37 -15.86
CA VAL A 364 19.13 -19.63 -15.21
C VAL A 364 17.83 -20.42 -15.11
N GLU A 365 17.71 -21.51 -15.84
CA GLU A 365 16.60 -22.46 -15.71
C GLU A 365 16.57 -22.94 -14.26
N SER A 366 15.77 -22.29 -13.43
CA SER A 366 15.49 -22.79 -12.09
C SER A 366 14.58 -24.00 -12.24
N SER A 367 15.16 -25.21 -12.05
CA SER A 367 14.42 -26.43 -11.86
C SER A 367 13.63 -26.35 -10.54
N PHE A 368 12.50 -25.69 -10.54
CA PHE A 368 11.52 -25.86 -9.49
C PHE A 368 10.89 -27.25 -9.66
N SER A 369 11.42 -28.24 -8.94
CA SER A 369 10.77 -29.52 -8.77
C SER A 369 9.49 -29.29 -7.95
N GLU A 370 8.34 -29.50 -8.57
CA GLU A 370 7.07 -29.62 -7.87
C GLU A 370 7.15 -30.73 -6.83
N LYS A 371 7.45 -30.42 -5.58
CA LYS A 371 7.24 -31.36 -4.49
C LYS A 371 5.73 -31.55 -4.34
N LYS A 372 5.21 -32.64 -4.90
CA LYS A 372 3.87 -33.15 -4.60
C LYS A 372 3.72 -33.27 -3.09
N VAL A 373 2.84 -32.46 -2.52
CA VAL A 373 2.39 -32.59 -1.14
C VAL A 373 1.58 -33.90 -1.06
N THR A 374 2.19 -34.97 -0.59
CA THR A 374 1.52 -36.22 -0.27
C THR A 374 0.72 -36.04 1.03
N ARG A 375 -0.59 -36.17 0.94
CA ARG A 375 -1.50 -36.24 2.10
C ARG A 375 -1.12 -37.40 3.00
N PRO A 376 -1.06 -37.24 4.34
CA PRO A 376 -0.85 -38.37 5.25
C PRO A 376 -2.05 -39.33 5.18
N SER A 377 -1.78 -40.61 4.89
CA SER A 377 -2.79 -41.67 4.94
C SER A 377 -3.18 -41.92 6.39
N THR A 378 -4.46 -41.79 6.70
CA THR A 378 -5.03 -42.22 7.99
C THR A 378 -5.05 -43.74 8.07
N LYS A 379 -4.07 -44.33 8.78
CA LYS A 379 -4.16 -45.76 9.19
C LYS A 379 -5.26 -45.93 10.21
N ARG A 380 -6.35 -46.59 9.81
CA ARG A 380 -7.35 -47.18 10.70
C ARG A 380 -6.66 -48.23 11.58
N ARG A 381 -6.56 -47.99 12.87
CA ARG A 381 -6.24 -49.03 13.85
C ARG A 381 -7.51 -49.84 14.10
N GLY A 382 -7.47 -51.13 13.66
CA GLY A 382 -8.47 -52.12 13.98
C GLY A 382 -8.47 -52.41 15.48
N LYS A 383 -9.67 -52.48 16.06
CA LYS A 383 -9.91 -53.03 17.39
C LYS A 383 -9.74 -54.55 17.30
N SER A 384 -8.81 -55.13 18.05
CA SER A 384 -8.80 -56.53 18.40
C SER A 384 -9.48 -56.69 19.75
N ARG A 385 -10.50 -57.56 19.79
CA ARG A 385 -11.13 -58.09 21.02
C ARG A 385 -10.17 -59.09 21.66
N ARG A 386 -9.89 -58.93 22.92
CA ARG A 386 -10.04 -60.00 23.96
C ARG A 386 -10.07 -59.34 25.33
#